data_9892779fb78545211d22b7d55d650fcf
#
_entry.id   9892779fb78545211d22b7d55d650fcf
#
_cell.length_a   1.000
_cell.length_b   1.000
_cell.length_c   1.000
_cell.angle_alpha   90.00
_cell.angle_beta   90.00
_cell.angle_gamma   90.00
#
_symmetry.space_group_name_H-M   'P 1'
#
loop_
_entity.id
_entity.type
_entity.pdbx_description
1 polymer ?
#
loop_
_entity_poly.entity_id
_entity_poly.type
_entity_poly.pdbx_seq_one_letter_code
_entity_poly.pdbx_strand_id
1 'polypeptide(L)'
;MRKVMSIMSVIALIFAMTACNGNVKEDRKAMNGRMKQEREFMHEAIKHKSPDVQRVDIIDSTVVYTHIFDGIVDVKAYTFDGDVCVEAERVYTFPDQMSALRHYRNAIEKAELYDNIEMFNNQVRYDLKRQQAELEAKGLTKEQLKAKFDKQIKDAKADLEKHHHHHKK
;
A
#
# COMPACT_ATOMS: atom_id res chain seq x y z
N MET A 1 29.61 -2.62 1.59
CA MET A 1 28.36 -1.95 2.06
C MET A 1 27.37 -1.93 0.92
N ARG A 2 26.41 -2.86 0.91
CA ARG A 2 25.28 -2.84 -0.05
C ARG A 2 24.32 -1.73 0.38
N LYS A 3 24.14 -0.72 -0.43
CA LYS A 3 23.12 0.31 -0.19
C LYS A 3 21.75 -0.35 -0.29
N VAL A 4 21.07 -0.46 0.83
CA VAL A 4 19.66 -0.82 0.86
C VAL A 4 18.95 0.31 0.10
N MET A 5 18.39 0.00 -1.06
CA MET A 5 17.56 0.97 -1.78
C MET A 5 16.33 1.24 -0.92
N SER A 6 16.12 2.49 -0.57
CA SER A 6 14.92 2.91 0.18
C SER A 6 13.65 2.45 -0.55
N ILE A 7 12.66 2.00 0.19
CA ILE A 7 11.36 1.55 -0.34
C ILE A 7 10.68 2.66 -1.15
N MET A 8 10.98 3.94 -0.87
CA MET A 8 10.61 5.06 -1.75
C MET A 8 11.08 4.84 -3.19
N SER A 9 12.24 4.18 -3.38
CA SER A 9 12.71 3.77 -4.71
C SER A 9 11.85 2.62 -5.27
N VAL A 10 11.34 1.72 -4.44
CA VAL A 10 10.49 0.60 -4.90
C VAL A 10 9.09 1.11 -5.25
N ILE A 11 8.52 1.98 -4.42
CA ILE A 11 7.21 2.62 -4.70
C ILE A 11 7.34 3.56 -5.90
N ALA A 12 8.42 4.34 -6.01
CA ALA A 12 8.72 5.15 -7.20
C ALA A 12 9.06 4.29 -8.42
N LEU A 13 9.68 3.11 -8.26
CA LEU A 13 9.95 2.15 -9.33
C LEU A 13 8.68 1.48 -9.83
N ILE A 14 7.69 1.22 -8.99
CA ILE A 14 6.37 0.74 -9.44
C ILE A 14 5.73 1.76 -10.38
N PHE A 15 6.01 3.07 -10.19
CA PHE A 15 5.58 4.13 -11.10
C PHE A 15 6.60 4.44 -12.21
N ALA A 16 7.88 4.09 -12.07
CA ALA A 16 8.97 4.46 -12.98
C ALA A 16 9.50 3.31 -13.86
N MET A 17 9.23 2.04 -13.57
CA MET A 17 9.66 0.91 -14.42
C MET A 17 8.94 0.86 -15.78
N THR A 18 8.04 1.80 -16.06
CA THR A 18 7.47 2.00 -17.38
C THR A 18 8.27 2.98 -18.25
N ALA A 19 9.40 3.52 -17.78
CA ALA A 19 10.08 4.66 -18.44
C ALA A 19 11.40 4.33 -19.14
N CYS A 20 11.90 3.11 -19.17
CA CYS A 20 13.17 2.77 -19.84
C CYS A 20 13.05 1.56 -20.75
N ASN A 21 12.71 1.76 -21.96
CA ASN A 21 13.15 1.23 -23.25
C ASN A 21 12.01 1.11 -24.25
N GLY A 22 12.07 1.88 -25.32
CA GLY A 22 11.20 1.78 -26.48
C GLY A 22 10.48 3.09 -26.83
N ASN A 23 10.21 3.30 -28.06
CA ASN A 23 9.56 4.43 -28.72
C ASN A 23 8.68 5.31 -27.83
N VAL A 24 9.16 6.49 -27.47
CA VAL A 24 8.53 7.48 -26.55
C VAL A 24 7.07 7.81 -26.92
N LYS A 25 6.65 7.60 -28.15
CA LYS A 25 5.28 7.84 -28.62
C LYS A 25 4.32 6.69 -28.29
N GLU A 26 4.78 5.44 -28.38
CA GLU A 26 3.99 4.26 -28.00
C GLU A 26 3.87 4.13 -26.49
N ASP A 27 4.94 4.44 -25.76
CA ASP A 27 4.93 4.43 -24.30
C ASP A 27 3.99 5.49 -23.72
N ARG A 28 3.93 6.70 -24.32
CA ARG A 28 2.94 7.72 -23.93
C ARG A 28 1.50 7.26 -24.17
N LYS A 29 1.25 6.55 -25.25
CA LYS A 29 -0.10 6.05 -25.57
C LYS A 29 -0.52 4.91 -24.65
N ALA A 30 0.41 4.00 -24.34
CA ALA A 30 0.20 2.91 -23.39
C ALA A 30 0.06 3.45 -21.95
N MET A 31 0.86 4.43 -21.56
CA MET A 31 0.79 5.08 -20.23
C MET A 31 -0.51 5.87 -20.08
N ASN A 32 -0.94 6.62 -21.10
CA ASN A 32 -2.23 7.30 -21.09
C ASN A 32 -3.41 6.31 -21.03
N GLY A 33 -3.29 5.15 -21.69
CA GLY A 33 -4.29 4.07 -21.64
C GLY A 33 -4.38 3.47 -20.24
N ARG A 34 -3.24 3.18 -19.60
CA ARG A 34 -3.19 2.65 -18.22
C ARG A 34 -3.70 3.67 -17.20
N MET A 35 -3.27 4.94 -17.30
CA MET A 35 -3.77 6.01 -16.43
C MET A 35 -5.27 6.26 -16.63
N LYS A 36 -5.79 6.06 -17.84
CA LYS A 36 -7.23 6.14 -18.10
C LYS A 36 -7.98 4.98 -17.47
N GLN A 37 -7.47 3.74 -17.60
CA GLN A 37 -8.03 2.55 -16.94
C GLN A 37 -7.97 2.65 -15.41
N GLU A 38 -6.87 3.15 -14.85
CA GLU A 38 -6.77 3.37 -13.41
C GLU A 38 -7.73 4.47 -12.93
N ARG A 39 -7.88 5.56 -13.70
CA ARG A 39 -8.88 6.60 -13.39
C ARG A 39 -10.31 6.09 -13.51
N GLU A 40 -10.63 5.31 -14.54
CA GLU A 40 -11.94 4.69 -14.71
C GLU A 40 -12.21 3.69 -13.59
N PHE A 41 -11.24 2.85 -13.24
CA PHE A 41 -11.31 1.91 -12.10
C PHE A 41 -11.50 2.66 -10.77
N MET A 42 -10.72 3.73 -10.53
CA MET A 42 -10.86 4.58 -9.34
C MET A 42 -12.20 5.33 -9.33
N HIS A 43 -12.69 5.77 -10.49
CA HIS A 43 -13.97 6.50 -10.60
C HIS A 43 -15.16 5.56 -10.40
N GLU A 44 -15.11 4.33 -10.88
CA GLU A 44 -16.10 3.31 -10.59
C GLU A 44 -16.06 2.87 -9.13
N ALA A 45 -14.88 2.69 -8.55
CA ALA A 45 -14.70 2.39 -7.14
C ALA A 45 -15.33 3.46 -6.23
N ILE A 46 -15.20 4.75 -6.59
CA ILE A 46 -15.80 5.88 -5.87
C ILE A 46 -17.33 5.94 -6.10
N LYS A 47 -17.81 5.68 -7.32
CA LYS A 47 -19.22 5.78 -7.69
C LYS A 47 -20.12 4.72 -7.05
N HIS A 48 -19.60 3.55 -6.76
CA HIS A 48 -20.39 2.40 -6.30
C HIS A 48 -20.31 2.11 -4.80
N LYS A 49 -19.70 2.98 -3.95
CA LYS A 49 -19.27 2.57 -2.60
C LYS A 49 -18.62 1.20 -2.71
N SER A 50 -17.64 1.12 -3.59
CA SER A 50 -16.99 -0.12 -3.95
C SER A 50 -16.48 -0.79 -2.69
N PRO A 51 -16.67 -2.10 -2.54
CA PRO A 51 -16.04 -2.79 -1.43
C PRO A 51 -14.54 -2.50 -1.48
N ASP A 52 -13.95 -2.28 -0.32
CA ASP A 52 -12.53 -2.04 -0.16
C ASP A 52 -11.71 -2.99 -1.02
N VAL A 53 -10.85 -2.46 -1.86
CA VAL A 53 -9.94 -3.26 -2.68
C VAL A 53 -8.71 -3.56 -1.86
N GLN A 54 -8.50 -4.82 -1.53
CA GLN A 54 -7.33 -5.27 -0.80
C GLN A 54 -6.57 -6.30 -1.63
N ARG A 55 -5.25 -6.16 -1.68
CA ARG A 55 -4.35 -7.13 -2.33
C ARG A 55 -3.02 -7.19 -1.61
N VAL A 56 -2.30 -8.30 -1.82
CA VAL A 56 -0.93 -8.45 -1.36
C VAL A 56 -0.09 -9.09 -2.45
N ASP A 57 1.09 -8.53 -2.69
CA ASP A 57 2.03 -8.98 -3.71
C ASP A 57 3.43 -9.12 -3.10
N ILE A 58 4.26 -9.98 -3.68
CA ILE A 58 5.70 -9.99 -3.44
C ILE A 58 6.35 -9.36 -4.67
N ILE A 59 7.10 -8.28 -4.46
CA ILE A 59 7.85 -7.59 -5.49
C ILE A 59 9.31 -7.64 -5.05
N ASP A 60 10.13 -8.44 -5.74
CA ASP A 60 11.50 -8.75 -5.38
C ASP A 60 11.61 -9.30 -3.95
N SER A 61 12.20 -8.52 -3.03
CA SER A 61 12.35 -8.87 -1.62
C SER A 61 11.29 -8.22 -0.71
N THR A 62 10.27 -7.55 -1.28
CA THR A 62 9.31 -6.76 -0.52
C THR A 62 7.91 -7.33 -0.61
N VAL A 63 7.27 -7.56 0.54
CA VAL A 63 5.83 -7.85 0.64
C VAL A 63 5.09 -6.53 0.66
N VAL A 64 4.22 -6.29 -0.33
CA VAL A 64 3.43 -5.07 -0.47
C VAL A 64 1.97 -5.39 -0.26
N TYR A 65 1.39 -4.88 0.81
CA TYR A 65 -0.05 -4.92 1.06
C TYR A 65 -0.66 -3.58 0.64
N THR A 66 -1.65 -3.61 -0.23
CA THR A 66 -2.36 -2.43 -0.72
C THR A 66 -3.82 -2.52 -0.33
N HIS A 67 -4.35 -1.44 0.25
CA HIS A 67 -5.76 -1.27 0.57
C HIS A 67 -6.27 0.05 0.00
N ILE A 68 -7.32 0.01 -0.81
CA ILE A 68 -7.94 1.18 -1.43
C ILE A 68 -9.35 1.32 -0.86
N PHE A 69 -9.63 2.43 -0.22
CA PHE A 69 -10.93 2.75 0.39
C PHE A 69 -11.18 4.25 0.37
N ASP A 70 -12.39 4.67 0.08
CA ASP A 70 -12.81 6.08 0.07
C ASP A 70 -11.87 7.04 -0.68
N GLY A 71 -11.25 6.57 -1.78
CA GLY A 71 -10.27 7.33 -2.56
C GLY A 71 -8.89 7.44 -1.89
N ILE A 72 -8.67 6.81 -0.76
CA ILE A 72 -7.39 6.72 -0.08
C ILE A 72 -6.68 5.43 -0.50
N VAL A 73 -5.40 5.51 -0.80
CA VAL A 73 -4.53 4.35 -1.03
C VAL A 73 -3.62 4.17 0.18
N ASP A 74 -3.78 3.05 0.87
CA ASP A 74 -2.96 2.63 2.01
C ASP A 74 -2.03 1.50 1.56
N VAL A 75 -0.73 1.75 1.59
CA VAL A 75 0.30 0.77 1.24
C VAL A 75 1.17 0.48 2.46
N LYS A 76 1.31 -0.80 2.80
CA LYS A 76 2.31 -1.29 3.75
C LYS A 76 3.34 -2.10 3.00
N ALA A 77 4.61 -1.78 3.18
CA ALA A 77 5.71 -2.46 2.55
C ALA A 77 6.68 -3.02 3.60
N TYR A 78 7.05 -4.28 3.43
CA TYR A 78 7.95 -5.01 4.31
C TYR A 78 9.07 -5.60 3.47
N THR A 79 10.29 -5.07 3.61
CA THR A 79 11.46 -5.51 2.85
C THR A 79 12.26 -6.53 3.65
N PHE A 80 12.66 -7.59 2.99
CA PHE A 80 13.40 -8.70 3.56
C PHE A 80 14.82 -8.78 2.97
N ASP A 81 15.78 -9.13 3.83
CA ASP A 81 17.10 -9.63 3.42
C ASP A 81 17.16 -11.09 3.84
N GLY A 82 17.07 -11.99 2.84
CA GLY A 82 16.78 -13.41 3.12
C GLY A 82 15.42 -13.57 3.80
N ASP A 83 15.43 -14.13 5.00
CA ASP A 83 14.23 -14.37 5.82
C ASP A 83 14.01 -13.31 6.92
N VAL A 84 14.85 -12.27 6.96
CA VAL A 84 14.78 -11.23 7.99
C VAL A 84 14.13 -9.97 7.42
N CYS A 85 13.09 -9.47 8.08
CA CYS A 85 12.48 -8.19 7.73
C CYS A 85 13.39 -7.05 8.20
N VAL A 86 14.00 -6.34 7.24
CA VAL A 86 14.99 -5.27 7.51
C VAL A 86 14.39 -3.88 7.47
N GLU A 87 13.23 -3.72 6.84
CA GLU A 87 12.54 -2.43 6.77
C GLU A 87 11.03 -2.64 6.70
N ALA A 88 10.27 -1.80 7.38
CA ALA A 88 8.83 -1.79 7.28
C ALA A 88 8.31 -0.35 7.29
N GLU A 89 7.44 -0.01 6.35
CA GLU A 89 6.83 1.30 6.24
C GLU A 89 5.37 1.23 5.81
N ARG A 90 4.65 2.32 6.05
CA ARG A 90 3.28 2.53 5.59
C ARG A 90 3.16 3.89 4.95
N VAL A 91 2.52 3.94 3.80
CA VAL A 91 2.25 5.18 3.07
C VAL A 91 0.77 5.29 2.78
N TYR A 92 0.16 6.38 3.24
CA TYR A 92 -1.17 6.79 2.81
C TYR A 92 -1.07 7.82 1.71
N THR A 93 -1.79 7.62 0.62
CA THR A 93 -2.00 8.62 -0.42
C THR A 93 -3.46 9.06 -0.39
N PHE A 94 -3.69 10.35 -0.15
CA PHE A 94 -5.02 10.95 -0.04
C PHE A 94 -5.46 11.56 -1.37
N PRO A 95 -6.78 11.75 -1.59
CA PRO A 95 -7.29 12.40 -2.79
C PRO A 95 -6.79 13.85 -2.95
N ASP A 96 -6.50 14.52 -1.83
CA ASP A 96 -6.05 15.90 -1.80
C ASP A 96 -5.10 16.17 -0.63
N GLN A 97 -4.35 17.27 -0.72
CA GLN A 97 -3.36 17.68 0.27
C GLN A 97 -3.99 18.07 1.62
N MET A 98 -5.20 18.61 1.64
CA MET A 98 -5.86 19.01 2.88
C MET A 98 -6.28 17.80 3.71
N SER A 99 -6.74 16.74 3.06
CA SER A 99 -7.03 15.46 3.70
C SER A 99 -5.77 14.83 4.29
N ALA A 100 -4.65 14.85 3.54
CA ALA A 100 -3.34 14.41 4.04
C ALA A 100 -2.88 15.23 5.24
N LEU A 101 -3.00 16.57 5.18
CA LEU A 101 -2.60 17.46 6.28
C LEU A 101 -3.41 17.20 7.55
N ARG A 102 -4.72 16.97 7.42
CA ARG A 102 -5.60 16.62 8.55
C ARG A 102 -5.16 15.31 9.19
N HIS A 103 -4.91 14.30 8.35
CA HIS A 103 -4.44 13.00 8.82
C HIS A 103 -3.07 13.09 9.51
N TYR A 104 -2.12 13.83 8.92
CA TYR A 104 -0.79 14.06 9.46
C TYR A 104 -0.83 14.74 10.85
N ARG A 105 -1.65 15.79 11.01
CA ARG A 105 -1.83 16.48 12.32
C ARG A 105 -2.36 15.51 13.38
N ASN A 106 -3.40 14.74 13.07
CA ASN A 106 -3.95 13.75 14.00
C ASN A 106 -2.94 12.64 14.34
N ALA A 107 -2.06 12.29 13.40
CA ALA A 107 -1.02 11.30 13.62
C ALA A 107 0.09 11.84 14.53
N ILE A 108 0.52 13.11 14.38
CA ILE A 108 1.50 13.75 15.25
C ILE A 108 0.97 13.84 16.69
N GLU A 109 -0.30 14.14 16.88
CA GLU A 109 -0.90 14.17 18.22
C GLU A 109 -0.86 12.79 18.91
N LYS A 110 -0.71 11.72 18.14
CA LYS A 110 -0.58 10.33 18.59
C LYS A 110 0.81 9.77 18.33
N ALA A 111 1.83 10.62 18.28
CA ALA A 111 3.19 10.25 17.89
C ALA A 111 3.81 9.13 18.75
N GLU A 112 3.31 8.91 19.97
CA GLU A 112 3.71 7.78 20.83
C GLU A 112 3.46 6.40 20.20
N LEU A 113 2.55 6.33 19.22
CA LEU A 113 2.17 5.08 18.53
C LEU A 113 2.95 4.81 17.26
N TYR A 114 3.66 5.82 16.73
CA TYR A 114 4.31 5.76 15.43
C TYR A 114 5.76 6.20 15.52
N ASP A 115 6.63 5.43 14.88
CA ASP A 115 8.01 5.85 14.63
C ASP A 115 8.02 6.73 13.38
N ASN A 116 8.68 7.84 13.44
CA ASN A 116 8.89 8.77 12.33
C ASN A 116 7.66 8.95 11.41
N ILE A 117 7.11 10.16 11.38
CA ILE A 117 5.95 10.51 10.55
C ILE A 117 6.36 11.64 9.64
N GLU A 118 6.23 11.45 8.34
CA GLU A 118 6.57 12.45 7.33
C GLU A 118 5.35 12.72 6.43
N MET A 119 5.22 13.97 5.99
CA MET A 119 4.23 14.37 5.01
C MET A 119 4.90 14.99 3.80
N PHE A 120 4.52 14.52 2.62
CA PHE A 120 4.94 15.11 1.34
C PHE A 120 3.76 15.17 0.36
N ASN A 121 3.39 16.37 -0.04
CA ASN A 121 2.20 16.62 -0.87
C ASN A 121 0.93 16.02 -0.25
N ASN A 122 0.29 15.07 -0.93
CA ASN A 122 -0.90 14.36 -0.49
C ASN A 122 -0.59 12.97 0.11
N GLN A 123 0.66 12.73 0.51
CA GLN A 123 1.10 11.48 1.12
C GLN A 123 1.53 11.69 2.57
N VAL A 124 1.23 10.68 3.41
CA VAL A 124 1.73 10.59 4.79
C VAL A 124 2.40 9.24 4.96
N ARG A 125 3.67 9.26 5.35
CA ARG A 125 4.52 8.08 5.54
C ARG A 125 4.77 7.84 7.02
N TYR A 126 4.84 6.57 7.40
CA TYR A 126 5.19 6.09 8.73
C TYR A 126 6.24 5.01 8.65
N ASP A 127 7.24 5.06 9.52
CA ASP A 127 8.10 3.91 9.80
C ASP A 127 7.37 2.94 10.73
N LEU A 128 7.43 1.64 10.43
CA LEU A 128 6.76 0.58 11.19
C LEU A 128 7.79 -0.26 11.99
N LYS A 129 8.72 0.38 12.70
CA LYS A 129 9.81 -0.31 13.44
C LYS A 129 9.30 -1.34 14.43
N ARG A 130 8.22 -1.05 15.14
CA ARG A 130 7.62 -2.02 16.07
C ARG A 130 7.12 -3.26 15.34
N GLN A 131 6.44 -3.09 14.20
CA GLN A 131 5.95 -4.23 13.40
C GLN A 131 7.12 -5.00 12.78
N GLN A 132 8.17 -4.31 12.32
CA GLN A 132 9.40 -4.93 11.84
C GLN A 132 10.02 -5.82 12.93
N ALA A 133 10.23 -5.30 14.14
CA ALA A 133 10.76 -6.05 15.27
C ALA A 133 9.89 -7.25 15.65
N GLU A 134 8.56 -7.12 15.57
CA GLU A 134 7.65 -8.25 15.82
C GLU A 134 7.75 -9.35 14.76
N LEU A 135 7.96 -8.99 13.49
CA LEU A 135 8.16 -9.97 12.41
C LEU A 135 9.49 -10.70 12.57
N GLU A 136 10.56 -9.98 12.90
CA GLU A 136 11.87 -10.53 13.18
C GLU A 136 11.83 -11.48 14.39
N ALA A 137 11.22 -11.07 15.49
CA ALA A 137 11.08 -11.90 16.69
C ALA A 137 10.27 -13.19 16.45
N LYS A 138 9.33 -13.17 15.51
CA LYS A 138 8.53 -14.35 15.12
C LYS A 138 9.19 -15.19 14.05
N GLY A 139 10.31 -14.75 13.46
CA GLY A 139 10.98 -15.42 12.35
C GLY A 139 10.08 -15.64 11.13
N LEU A 140 9.16 -14.70 10.83
CA LEU A 140 8.24 -14.84 9.71
C LEU A 140 8.95 -14.51 8.39
N THR A 141 8.93 -15.46 7.45
CA THR A 141 9.43 -15.24 6.09
C THR A 141 8.46 -14.36 5.28
N LYS A 142 8.92 -13.85 4.13
CA LYS A 142 8.07 -13.04 3.23
C LYS A 142 6.87 -13.82 2.70
N GLU A 143 7.03 -15.12 2.41
CA GLU A 143 5.95 -16.00 1.95
C GLU A 143 4.90 -16.21 3.05
N GLN A 144 5.34 -16.40 4.29
CA GLN A 144 4.45 -16.57 5.44
C GLN A 144 3.70 -15.26 5.74
N LEU A 145 4.38 -14.11 5.62
CA LEU A 145 3.74 -12.80 5.79
C LEU A 145 2.68 -12.56 4.70
N LYS A 146 3.02 -12.86 3.43
CA LYS A 146 2.06 -12.80 2.33
C LYS A 146 0.84 -13.69 2.60
N ALA A 147 1.05 -14.95 2.95
CA ALA A 147 -0.03 -15.88 3.25
C ALA A 147 -0.93 -15.40 4.39
N LYS A 148 -0.34 -14.76 5.42
CA LYS A 148 -1.09 -14.14 6.51
C LYS A 148 -2.00 -13.01 6.01
N PHE A 149 -1.51 -12.13 5.15
CA PHE A 149 -2.32 -11.05 4.56
C PHE A 149 -3.39 -11.60 3.61
N ASP A 150 -3.07 -12.59 2.76
CA ASP A 150 -4.04 -13.26 1.90
C ASP A 150 -5.21 -13.83 2.70
N LYS A 151 -4.90 -14.47 3.84
CA LYS A 151 -5.92 -14.99 4.76
C LYS A 151 -6.78 -13.86 5.34
N GLN A 152 -6.17 -12.77 5.83
CA GLN A 152 -6.89 -11.63 6.38
C GLN A 152 -7.85 -11.01 5.34
N ILE A 153 -7.40 -10.87 4.09
CA ILE A 153 -8.23 -10.36 2.99
C ILE A 153 -9.43 -11.29 2.74
N LYS A 154 -9.19 -12.58 2.72
CA LYS A 154 -10.25 -13.59 2.50
C LYS A 154 -11.28 -13.58 3.64
N ASP A 155 -10.82 -13.53 4.88
CA ASP A 155 -11.68 -13.52 6.05
C ASP A 155 -12.54 -12.23 6.08
N ALA A 156 -11.94 -11.06 5.78
CA ALA A 156 -12.67 -9.80 5.70
C ALA A 156 -13.76 -9.79 4.61
N LYS A 157 -13.49 -10.38 3.44
CA LYS A 157 -14.49 -10.53 2.37
C LYS A 157 -15.64 -11.44 2.79
N ALA A 158 -15.35 -12.57 3.43
CA ALA A 158 -16.37 -13.52 3.90
C ALA A 158 -17.30 -12.89 4.96
N ASP A 159 -16.75 -12.03 5.84
CA ASP A 159 -17.55 -11.35 6.84
C ASP A 159 -18.47 -10.28 6.22
N LEU A 160 -18.00 -9.54 5.22
CA LEU A 160 -18.83 -8.60 4.47
C LEU A 160 -20.01 -9.30 3.77
N GLU A 161 -19.78 -10.44 3.15
CA GLU A 161 -20.83 -11.22 2.49
C GLU A 161 -21.91 -11.70 3.47
N LYS A 162 -21.53 -12.15 4.67
CA LYS A 162 -22.49 -12.55 5.71
C LYS A 162 -23.39 -11.40 6.15
N HIS A 163 -22.83 -10.19 6.33
CA HIS A 163 -23.62 -9.02 6.74
C HIS A 163 -24.59 -8.55 5.65
N HIS A 164 -24.27 -8.70 4.36
CA HIS A 164 -25.20 -8.37 3.28
C HIS A 164 -26.41 -9.31 3.18
N HIS A 165 -26.28 -10.57 3.63
CA HIS A 165 -27.41 -11.52 3.62
C HIS A 165 -28.41 -11.29 4.76
N HIS A 166 -28.04 -10.65 5.86
CA HIS A 166 -28.93 -10.39 6.98
C HIS A 166 -29.85 -9.16 6.80
N HIS A 167 -29.56 -8.27 5.86
CA HIS A 167 -30.40 -7.09 5.57
C HIS A 167 -31.44 -7.28 4.48
N LYS A 168 -31.59 -8.48 3.93
CA LYS A 168 -32.58 -8.83 2.88
C LYS A 168 -33.75 -9.71 3.36
N LYS A 169 -34.01 -9.74 4.67
CA LYS A 169 -35.20 -10.42 5.21
C LYS A 169 -36.16 -9.42 5.85
#